data_b6c349dc75a91982abef06c2d0ba3ee5
#
_entry.id   b6c349dc75a91982abef06c2d0ba3ee5
#
_cell.length_a   1.000
_cell.length_b   1.000
_cell.length_c   1.000
_cell.angle_alpha   90.00
_cell.angle_beta   90.00
_cell.angle_gamma   90.00
#
_symmetry.space_group_name_H-M   'P 1'
#
loop_
_entity.id
_entity.type
_entity.pdbx_description
1 polymer ?
#
loop_
_entity_poly.entity_id
_entity_poly.type
_entity_poly.pdbx_seq_one_letter_code
_entity_poly.pdbx_strand_id
1 'polypeptide(L)'
;MATLKIENLHVEVEGKEILKGVTTSISEGETVALLGPNGHGKSTLLNVIMGHPRYVITKGNIYLDDVDLTKMTADERARAGLFLALQNPPEVPGVVNSDFLHAAMNSKSEEHLSTYKFYKLLDSAVKEVKMPFDLATRSLNEGFSGGEKKRNEILQMILLQPKICMLDEIDSGLDVDAMQIVGEVIRNEKEKGHGFLVISHYARLFDLIQPTRAIVMINGRIVLDGGVDLIKRIDQNGYEFIKTELGINIEKEEANMNTVSIGSCAVRENLK
;
A
#
# COMPACT_ATOMS: atom_id res chain seq x y z
N MET A 1 -21.54 1.96 -6.64
CA MET A 1 -20.26 2.39 -6.06
C MET A 1 -19.79 1.31 -5.13
N ALA A 2 -18.63 0.74 -5.40
CA ALA A 2 -18.09 -0.30 -4.52
C ALA A 2 -17.59 0.31 -3.20
N THR A 3 -17.75 -0.41 -2.11
CA THR A 3 -17.31 0.01 -0.78
C THR A 3 -16.59 -1.14 -0.08
N LEU A 4 -15.34 -0.92 0.27
CA LEU A 4 -14.58 -1.78 1.18
C LEU A 4 -14.99 -1.44 2.62
N LYS A 5 -15.50 -2.42 3.36
CA LYS A 5 -15.87 -2.28 4.78
C LYS A 5 -15.02 -3.19 5.63
N ILE A 6 -14.55 -2.67 6.73
CA ILE A 6 -13.77 -3.37 7.74
C ILE A 6 -14.53 -3.24 9.05
N GLU A 7 -14.91 -4.35 9.65
CA GLU A 7 -15.77 -4.38 10.83
C GLU A 7 -15.08 -5.10 11.99
N ASN A 8 -14.78 -4.34 13.05
CA ASN A 8 -14.21 -4.83 14.30
C ASN A 8 -13.05 -5.82 14.12
N LEU A 9 -12.10 -5.46 13.23
CA LEU A 9 -11.02 -6.33 12.81
C LEU A 9 -9.93 -6.46 13.88
N HIS A 10 -9.70 -7.68 14.35
CA HIS A 10 -8.60 -8.07 15.23
C HIS A 10 -7.65 -8.98 14.49
N VAL A 11 -6.36 -8.72 14.60
CA VAL A 11 -5.33 -9.45 13.83
C VAL A 11 -4.11 -9.72 14.69
N GLU A 12 -3.60 -10.93 14.57
CA GLU A 12 -2.38 -11.40 15.22
C GLU A 12 -1.28 -11.72 14.21
N VAL A 13 -0.05 -11.50 14.66
CA VAL A 13 1.19 -11.93 13.99
C VAL A 13 2.05 -12.62 15.04
N GLU A 14 2.40 -13.90 14.80
CA GLU A 14 3.24 -14.67 15.71
C GLU A 14 2.72 -14.66 17.17
N GLY A 15 1.38 -14.69 17.34
CA GLY A 15 0.72 -14.70 18.65
C GLY A 15 0.63 -13.34 19.35
N LYS A 16 1.08 -12.26 18.71
CA LYS A 16 0.93 -10.88 19.20
C LYS A 16 -0.19 -10.16 18.47
N GLU A 17 -1.17 -9.64 19.20
CA GLU A 17 -2.24 -8.84 18.61
C GLU A 17 -1.72 -7.48 18.16
N ILE A 18 -1.86 -7.18 16.85
CA ILE A 18 -1.40 -5.94 16.23
C ILE A 18 -2.58 -5.01 15.93
N LEU A 19 -3.67 -5.54 15.35
CA LEU A 19 -4.90 -4.76 15.14
C LEU A 19 -5.93 -5.13 16.20
N LYS A 20 -6.54 -4.12 16.80
CA LYS A 20 -7.33 -4.25 18.04
C LYS A 20 -8.74 -3.67 17.85
N GLY A 21 -9.53 -4.27 16.93
CA GLY A 21 -10.92 -3.85 16.68
C GLY A 21 -11.01 -2.67 15.71
N VAL A 22 -10.30 -2.74 14.58
CA VAL A 22 -10.33 -1.71 13.52
C VAL A 22 -11.67 -1.76 12.81
N THR A 23 -12.34 -0.61 12.72
CA THR A 23 -13.58 -0.41 11.96
C THR A 23 -13.43 0.82 11.08
N THR A 24 -13.57 0.67 9.77
CA THR A 24 -13.55 1.77 8.79
C THR A 24 -14.15 1.31 7.46
N SER A 25 -14.35 2.24 6.55
CA SER A 25 -14.78 1.94 5.18
C SER A 25 -14.08 2.85 4.18
N ILE A 26 -13.93 2.40 2.95
CA ILE A 26 -13.40 3.17 1.82
C ILE A 26 -14.32 2.93 0.63
N SER A 27 -14.80 3.99 -0.01
CA SER A 27 -15.69 3.90 -1.17
C SER A 27 -14.98 4.29 -2.47
N GLU A 28 -15.49 3.80 -3.59
CA GLU A 28 -15.10 4.30 -4.91
C GLU A 28 -15.24 5.82 -4.98
N GLY A 29 -14.26 6.50 -5.61
CA GLY A 29 -14.20 7.96 -5.70
C GLY A 29 -13.75 8.66 -4.40
N GLU A 30 -13.50 7.92 -3.32
CA GLU A 30 -12.97 8.45 -2.06
C GLU A 30 -11.44 8.29 -2.01
N THR A 31 -10.74 9.26 -1.44
CA THR A 31 -9.33 9.13 -1.06
C THR A 31 -9.20 9.35 0.44
N VAL A 32 -8.82 8.29 1.15
CA VAL A 32 -8.65 8.28 2.61
C VAL A 32 -7.14 8.29 2.93
N ALA A 33 -6.69 9.29 3.69
CA ALA A 33 -5.35 9.31 4.26
C ALA A 33 -5.31 8.48 5.54
N LEU A 34 -4.44 7.46 5.61
CA LEU A 34 -4.19 6.67 6.81
C LEU A 34 -2.91 7.15 7.49
N LEU A 35 -3.06 7.84 8.61
CA LEU A 35 -2.00 8.49 9.37
C LEU A 35 -1.72 7.72 10.67
N GLY A 36 -0.55 7.94 11.26
CA GLY A 36 -0.17 7.35 12.53
C GLY A 36 1.34 7.13 12.63
N PRO A 37 1.91 7.01 13.83
CA PRO A 37 3.33 6.75 14.01
C PRO A 37 3.73 5.39 13.41
N ASN A 38 5.05 5.16 13.22
CA ASN A 38 5.57 3.88 12.76
C ASN A 38 5.31 2.78 13.79
N GLY A 39 5.15 1.53 13.32
CA GLY A 39 4.89 0.39 14.21
C GLY A 39 3.45 0.28 14.75
N HIS A 40 2.55 1.21 14.41
CA HIS A 40 1.19 1.24 14.96
C HIS A 40 0.14 0.47 14.16
N GLY A 41 0.57 -0.34 13.15
CA GLY A 41 -0.30 -1.28 12.44
C GLY A 41 -0.83 -0.81 11.09
N LYS A 42 -0.40 0.34 10.55
CA LYS A 42 -0.88 0.86 9.26
C LYS A 42 -0.63 -0.12 8.09
N SER A 43 0.61 -0.49 7.82
CA SER A 43 0.97 -1.46 6.76
C SER A 43 0.40 -2.85 7.05
N THR A 44 0.27 -3.22 8.34
CA THR A 44 -0.42 -4.45 8.74
C THR A 44 -1.87 -4.44 8.26
N LEU A 45 -2.60 -3.33 8.45
CA LEU A 45 -3.97 -3.21 7.99
C LEU A 45 -4.07 -3.43 6.46
N LEU A 46 -3.22 -2.77 5.67
CA LEU A 46 -3.23 -2.92 4.22
C LEU A 46 -2.92 -4.37 3.79
N ASN A 47 -1.91 -4.98 4.39
CA ASN A 47 -1.53 -6.37 4.11
C ASN A 47 -2.64 -7.37 4.47
N VAL A 48 -3.33 -7.16 5.60
CA VAL A 48 -4.47 -8.00 6.03
C VAL A 48 -5.65 -7.83 5.07
N ILE A 49 -5.97 -6.62 4.65
CA ILE A 49 -7.01 -6.37 3.65
C ILE A 49 -6.68 -7.10 2.34
N MET A 50 -5.41 -7.15 1.95
CA MET A 50 -4.98 -7.88 0.74
C MET A 50 -4.88 -9.40 0.93
N GLY A 51 -5.02 -9.91 2.16
CA GLY A 51 -5.00 -11.36 2.44
C GLY A 51 -3.60 -11.97 2.54
N HIS A 52 -2.62 -11.20 3.00
CA HIS A 52 -1.26 -11.70 3.19
C HIS A 52 -1.21 -12.82 4.25
N PRO A 53 -0.65 -14.00 3.94
CA PRO A 53 -0.81 -15.23 4.75
C PRO A 53 -0.11 -15.19 6.14
N ARG A 54 0.79 -14.24 6.37
CA ARG A 54 1.47 -14.07 7.67
C ARG A 54 0.51 -13.61 8.77
N TYR A 55 -0.61 -12.99 8.42
CA TYR A 55 -1.52 -12.35 9.36
C TYR A 55 -2.74 -13.22 9.61
N VAL A 56 -3.11 -13.39 10.89
CA VAL A 56 -4.26 -14.19 11.29
C VAL A 56 -5.37 -13.27 11.78
N ILE A 57 -6.50 -13.28 11.08
CA ILE A 57 -7.72 -12.58 11.53
C ILE A 57 -8.34 -13.42 12.64
N THR A 58 -8.36 -12.90 13.88
CA THR A 58 -8.91 -13.59 15.06
C THR A 58 -10.36 -13.20 15.29
N LYS A 59 -10.78 -11.99 14.86
CA LYS A 59 -12.16 -11.49 14.99
C LYS A 59 -12.42 -10.40 13.95
N GLY A 60 -13.70 -10.24 13.61
CA GLY A 60 -14.15 -9.23 12.65
C GLY A 60 -14.11 -9.72 11.21
N ASN A 61 -14.57 -8.89 10.30
CA ASN A 61 -14.75 -9.23 8.89
C ASN A 61 -14.29 -8.11 7.96
N ILE A 62 -14.01 -8.48 6.72
CA ILE A 62 -13.67 -7.57 5.63
C ILE A 62 -14.62 -7.86 4.48
N TYR A 63 -15.32 -6.84 3.99
CA TYR A 63 -16.26 -6.94 2.89
C TYR A 63 -15.89 -5.99 1.76
N LEU A 64 -16.10 -6.42 0.52
CA LEU A 64 -16.15 -5.53 -0.64
C LEU A 64 -17.57 -5.61 -1.19
N ASP A 65 -18.34 -4.54 -1.05
CA ASP A 65 -19.78 -4.54 -1.21
C ASP A 65 -20.44 -5.61 -0.30
N ASP A 66 -21.17 -6.56 -0.87
CA ASP A 66 -21.80 -7.66 -0.14
C ASP A 66 -20.94 -8.94 -0.11
N VAL A 67 -19.70 -8.89 -0.64
CA VAL A 67 -18.82 -10.05 -0.73
C VAL A 67 -17.89 -10.08 0.49
N ASP A 68 -17.97 -11.17 1.26
CA ASP A 68 -17.05 -11.42 2.39
C ASP A 68 -15.67 -11.87 1.86
N LEU A 69 -14.67 -11.02 2.06
CA LEU A 69 -13.29 -11.27 1.66
C LEU A 69 -12.47 -11.99 2.75
N THR A 70 -13.00 -12.15 3.96
CA THR A 70 -12.24 -12.51 5.16
C THR A 70 -11.43 -13.82 4.97
N LYS A 71 -12.00 -14.80 4.25
CA LYS A 71 -11.37 -16.10 3.99
C LYS A 71 -10.77 -16.23 2.59
N MET A 72 -10.91 -15.23 1.74
CA MET A 72 -10.38 -15.24 0.38
C MET A 72 -8.86 -15.12 0.38
N THR A 73 -8.22 -15.78 -0.56
CA THR A 73 -6.79 -15.65 -0.86
C THR A 73 -6.46 -14.29 -1.49
N ALA A 74 -5.20 -13.89 -1.50
CA ALA A 74 -4.79 -12.60 -2.05
C ALA A 74 -5.14 -12.43 -3.53
N ASP A 75 -5.02 -13.50 -4.32
CA ASP A 75 -5.37 -13.50 -5.74
C ASP A 75 -6.89 -13.41 -5.97
N GLU A 76 -7.71 -14.03 -5.13
CA GLU A 76 -9.17 -13.88 -5.16
C GLU A 76 -9.60 -12.46 -4.83
N ARG A 77 -8.97 -11.83 -3.81
CA ARG A 77 -9.22 -10.42 -3.44
C ARG A 77 -8.79 -9.46 -4.54
N ALA A 78 -7.67 -9.73 -5.21
CA ALA A 78 -7.21 -8.96 -6.36
C ALA A 78 -8.22 -9.05 -7.53
N ARG A 79 -8.74 -10.25 -7.83
CA ARG A 79 -9.81 -10.44 -8.84
C ARG A 79 -11.11 -9.76 -8.45
N ALA A 80 -11.44 -9.71 -7.16
CA ALA A 80 -12.63 -8.98 -6.67
C ALA A 80 -12.51 -7.45 -6.85
N GLY A 81 -11.29 -6.93 -7.01
CA GLY A 81 -11.05 -5.52 -7.31
C GLY A 81 -10.18 -4.78 -6.29
N LEU A 82 -9.43 -5.48 -5.44
CA LEU A 82 -8.44 -4.86 -4.56
C LEU A 82 -7.06 -4.79 -5.23
N PHE A 83 -6.30 -3.78 -4.85
CA PHE A 83 -4.89 -3.62 -5.23
C PHE A 83 -4.08 -3.07 -4.06
N LEU A 84 -2.84 -3.56 -3.91
CA LEU A 84 -1.89 -3.07 -2.92
C LEU A 84 -0.57 -2.73 -3.60
N ALA A 85 -0.20 -1.44 -3.60
CA ALA A 85 1.15 -1.01 -3.92
C ALA A 85 2.03 -1.18 -2.66
N LEU A 86 3.09 -1.95 -2.79
CA LEU A 86 3.96 -2.33 -1.68
C LEU A 86 4.95 -1.22 -1.32
N GLN A 87 5.26 -1.09 -0.04
CA GLN A 87 6.34 -0.21 0.43
C GLN A 87 7.67 -0.54 -0.24
N ASN A 88 8.02 -1.82 -0.32
CA ASN A 88 9.23 -2.33 -0.96
C ASN A 88 8.87 -3.42 -1.98
N PRO A 89 8.58 -3.06 -3.25
CA PRO A 89 8.26 -4.04 -4.27
C PRO A 89 9.44 -4.99 -4.54
N PRO A 90 9.24 -6.32 -4.47
CA PRO A 90 10.30 -7.29 -4.69
C PRO A 90 10.76 -7.32 -6.15
N GLU A 91 12.00 -7.73 -6.37
CA GLU A 91 12.51 -8.10 -7.68
C GLU A 91 12.14 -9.55 -7.97
N VAL A 92 11.68 -9.82 -9.20
CA VAL A 92 11.33 -11.17 -9.65
C VAL A 92 12.11 -11.50 -10.91
N PRO A 93 13.37 -11.99 -10.78
CA PRO A 93 14.21 -12.32 -11.93
C PRO A 93 13.56 -13.37 -12.83
N GLY A 94 13.66 -13.17 -14.14
CA GLY A 94 13.15 -14.11 -15.15
C GLY A 94 11.65 -13.99 -15.43
N VAL A 95 10.89 -13.18 -14.69
CA VAL A 95 9.49 -12.88 -14.98
C VAL A 95 9.41 -11.52 -15.69
N VAL A 96 9.14 -11.53 -16.99
CA VAL A 96 9.02 -10.27 -17.76
C VAL A 96 7.81 -9.48 -17.30
N ASN A 97 8.01 -8.18 -17.01
CA ASN A 97 6.98 -7.30 -16.45
C ASN A 97 5.73 -7.23 -17.35
N SER A 98 5.89 -7.07 -18.66
CA SER A 98 4.77 -7.07 -19.62
C SER A 98 3.99 -8.39 -19.62
N ASP A 99 4.69 -9.53 -19.55
CA ASP A 99 4.03 -10.84 -19.57
C ASP A 99 3.24 -11.07 -18.27
N PHE A 100 3.83 -10.69 -17.14
CA PHE A 100 3.14 -10.68 -15.84
C PHE A 100 1.86 -9.84 -15.88
N LEU A 101 1.96 -8.59 -16.37
CA LEU A 101 0.81 -7.68 -16.46
C LEU A 101 -0.28 -8.21 -17.39
N HIS A 102 0.10 -8.74 -18.57
CA HIS A 102 -0.85 -9.34 -19.51
C HIS A 102 -1.58 -10.55 -18.90
N ALA A 103 -0.84 -11.44 -18.23
CA ALA A 103 -1.43 -12.57 -17.51
C ALA A 103 -2.37 -12.13 -16.38
N ALA A 104 -1.95 -11.13 -15.58
CA ALA A 104 -2.76 -10.58 -14.49
C ALA A 104 -4.06 -9.93 -15.00
N MET A 105 -4.00 -9.16 -16.10
CA MET A 105 -5.21 -8.60 -16.73
C MET A 105 -6.16 -9.70 -17.22
N ASN A 106 -5.62 -10.73 -17.88
CA ASN A 106 -6.41 -11.84 -18.39
C ASN A 106 -7.02 -12.72 -17.28
N SER A 107 -6.44 -12.73 -16.08
CA SER A 107 -7.00 -13.49 -14.95
C SER A 107 -8.29 -12.91 -14.39
N LYS A 108 -8.65 -11.68 -14.77
CA LYS A 108 -9.85 -10.96 -14.30
C LYS A 108 -11.06 -11.13 -15.21
N SER A 109 -10.88 -11.61 -16.43
CA SER A 109 -11.94 -11.67 -17.46
C SER A 109 -11.93 -13.01 -18.17
N GLU A 110 -13.12 -13.52 -18.51
CA GLU A 110 -13.26 -14.68 -19.39
C GLU A 110 -12.82 -14.36 -20.84
N GLU A 111 -12.96 -13.10 -21.25
CA GLU A 111 -12.46 -12.64 -22.53
C GLU A 111 -10.98 -12.26 -22.45
N HIS A 112 -10.12 -13.08 -23.07
CA HIS A 112 -8.69 -12.80 -23.09
C HIS A 112 -8.35 -11.60 -23.98
N LEU A 113 -7.62 -10.66 -23.38
CA LEU A 113 -7.09 -9.50 -24.08
C LEU A 113 -6.00 -9.95 -25.08
N SER A 114 -6.19 -9.64 -26.37
CA SER A 114 -5.17 -9.96 -27.36
C SER A 114 -3.87 -9.20 -27.11
N THR A 115 -2.72 -9.79 -27.45
CA THR A 115 -1.41 -9.20 -27.30
C THR A 115 -1.30 -7.79 -27.91
N TYR A 116 -1.90 -7.59 -29.10
CA TYR A 116 -1.92 -6.27 -29.74
C TYR A 116 -2.66 -5.21 -28.92
N LYS A 117 -3.85 -5.55 -28.41
CA LYS A 117 -4.63 -4.63 -27.56
C LYS A 117 -3.89 -4.35 -26.24
N PHE A 118 -3.28 -5.37 -25.66
CA PHE A 118 -2.49 -5.22 -24.44
C PHE A 118 -1.33 -4.25 -24.61
N TYR A 119 -0.50 -4.43 -25.64
CA TYR A 119 0.65 -3.55 -25.86
C TYR A 119 0.25 -2.11 -26.17
N LYS A 120 -0.93 -1.88 -26.76
CA LYS A 120 -1.46 -0.52 -26.94
C LYS A 120 -1.85 0.12 -25.59
N LEU A 121 -2.45 -0.63 -24.68
CA LEU A 121 -2.76 -0.16 -23.33
C LEU A 121 -1.47 0.09 -22.52
N LEU A 122 -0.53 -0.84 -22.61
CA LEU A 122 0.77 -0.74 -21.94
C LEU A 122 1.53 0.52 -22.39
N ASP A 123 1.61 0.79 -23.69
CA ASP A 123 2.27 1.99 -24.22
C ASP A 123 1.64 3.28 -23.70
N SER A 124 0.31 3.34 -23.62
CA SER A 124 -0.41 4.46 -23.04
C SER A 124 -0.10 4.65 -21.56
N ALA A 125 -0.18 3.57 -20.77
CA ALA A 125 0.04 3.61 -19.34
C ALA A 125 1.50 3.92 -18.96
N VAL A 126 2.48 3.39 -19.70
CA VAL A 126 3.91 3.70 -19.55
C VAL A 126 4.19 5.19 -19.77
N LYS A 127 3.54 5.81 -20.77
CA LYS A 127 3.64 7.26 -21.01
C LYS A 127 3.02 8.07 -19.87
N GLU A 128 1.90 7.63 -19.32
CA GLU A 128 1.21 8.30 -18.21
C GLU A 128 2.08 8.37 -16.96
N VAL A 129 2.77 7.27 -16.63
CA VAL A 129 3.71 7.23 -15.48
C VAL A 129 5.11 7.75 -15.83
N LYS A 130 5.33 8.24 -17.04
CA LYS A 130 6.62 8.73 -17.58
C LYS A 130 7.78 7.74 -17.32
N MET A 131 7.55 6.47 -17.56
CA MET A 131 8.53 5.40 -17.41
C MET A 131 9.13 5.05 -18.78
N PRO A 132 10.45 4.74 -18.88
CA PRO A 132 11.03 4.19 -20.11
C PRO A 132 10.35 2.86 -20.48
N PHE A 133 9.95 2.70 -21.74
CA PHE A 133 9.22 1.50 -22.20
C PHE A 133 10.03 0.21 -22.02
N ASP A 134 11.36 0.27 -22.12
CA ASP A 134 12.26 -0.87 -21.94
C ASP A 134 12.13 -1.51 -20.54
N LEU A 135 11.80 -0.72 -19.51
CA LEU A 135 11.52 -1.26 -18.16
C LEU A 135 10.28 -2.16 -18.13
N ALA A 136 9.28 -1.88 -18.95
CA ALA A 136 8.11 -2.76 -19.07
C ALA A 136 8.43 -4.11 -19.73
N THR A 137 9.55 -4.23 -20.44
CA THR A 137 9.98 -5.45 -21.13
C THR A 137 11.13 -6.20 -20.44
N ARG A 138 11.60 -5.69 -19.29
CA ARG A 138 12.58 -6.36 -18.42
C ARG A 138 11.90 -7.25 -17.38
N SER A 139 12.70 -8.03 -16.66
CA SER A 139 12.22 -8.75 -15.46
C SER A 139 11.61 -7.77 -14.45
N LEU A 140 10.54 -8.19 -13.81
CA LEU A 140 9.74 -7.38 -12.88
C LEU A 140 10.62 -6.81 -11.77
N ASN A 141 10.76 -5.48 -11.74
CA ASN A 141 11.53 -4.69 -10.78
C ASN A 141 13.05 -4.99 -10.72
N GLU A 142 13.60 -5.91 -11.53
CA GLU A 142 15.00 -6.29 -11.49
C GLU A 142 15.89 -5.14 -11.97
N GLY A 143 16.77 -4.66 -11.08
CA GLY A 143 17.66 -3.54 -11.34
C GLY A 143 16.98 -2.19 -11.51
N PHE A 144 15.72 -2.06 -11.13
CA PHE A 144 15.03 -0.77 -11.11
C PHE A 144 15.49 0.06 -9.91
N SER A 145 15.66 1.36 -10.10
CA SER A 145 15.78 2.32 -9.00
C SER A 145 14.52 2.34 -8.13
N GLY A 146 14.62 2.88 -6.90
CA GLY A 146 13.46 3.01 -6.02
C GLY A 146 12.29 3.74 -6.68
N GLY A 147 12.55 4.85 -7.37
CA GLY A 147 11.52 5.62 -8.08
C GLY A 147 10.92 4.87 -9.27
N GLU A 148 11.71 4.07 -10.00
CA GLU A 148 11.20 3.24 -11.09
C GLU A 148 10.31 2.10 -10.57
N LYS A 149 10.67 1.46 -9.45
CA LYS A 149 9.83 0.46 -8.78
C LYS A 149 8.47 1.05 -8.38
N LYS A 150 8.45 2.25 -7.80
CA LYS A 150 7.20 2.93 -7.42
C LYS A 150 6.35 3.31 -8.63
N ARG A 151 6.96 3.84 -9.70
CA ARG A 151 6.23 4.10 -10.95
C ARG A 151 5.71 2.82 -11.60
N ASN A 152 6.43 1.70 -11.47
CA ASN A 152 5.94 0.40 -11.92
C ASN A 152 4.74 -0.10 -11.11
N GLU A 153 4.67 0.14 -9.79
CA GLU A 153 3.46 -0.14 -8.99
C GLU A 153 2.26 0.68 -9.49
N ILE A 154 2.46 1.95 -9.80
CA ILE A 154 1.41 2.79 -10.38
C ILE A 154 1.01 2.34 -11.78
N LEU A 155 1.95 1.90 -12.62
CA LEU A 155 1.68 1.29 -13.93
C LEU A 155 0.79 0.05 -13.79
N GLN A 156 1.09 -0.83 -12.84
CA GLN A 156 0.27 -2.00 -12.53
C GLN A 156 -1.15 -1.58 -12.12
N MET A 157 -1.29 -0.60 -11.25
CA MET A 157 -2.59 -0.07 -10.81
C MET A 157 -3.42 0.43 -12.00
N ILE A 158 -2.84 1.24 -12.89
CA ILE A 158 -3.52 1.75 -14.09
C ILE A 158 -4.03 0.62 -14.97
N LEU A 159 -3.20 -0.39 -15.23
CA LEU A 159 -3.56 -1.50 -16.12
C LEU A 159 -4.57 -2.47 -15.50
N LEU A 160 -4.45 -2.72 -14.20
CA LEU A 160 -5.32 -3.66 -13.50
C LEU A 160 -6.68 -3.07 -13.13
N GLN A 161 -6.88 -1.76 -13.17
CA GLN A 161 -8.15 -1.08 -12.92
C GLN A 161 -8.89 -1.65 -11.69
N PRO A 162 -8.30 -1.58 -10.48
CA PRO A 162 -8.95 -2.07 -9.27
C PRO A 162 -10.06 -1.11 -8.81
N LYS A 163 -11.03 -1.60 -8.04
CA LYS A 163 -12.07 -0.76 -7.41
C LYS A 163 -11.49 0.05 -6.25
N ILE A 164 -10.67 -0.60 -5.42
CA ILE A 164 -10.03 0.01 -4.25
C ILE A 164 -8.51 -0.23 -4.32
N CYS A 165 -7.78 0.86 -4.24
CA CYS A 165 -6.32 0.91 -4.26
C CYS A 165 -5.77 1.22 -2.87
N MET A 166 -4.89 0.39 -2.37
CA MET A 166 -4.15 0.63 -1.14
C MET A 166 -2.70 0.97 -1.49
N LEU A 167 -2.21 2.12 -1.03
CA LEU A 167 -0.87 2.60 -1.35
C LEU A 167 -0.05 2.73 -0.07
N ASP A 168 0.95 1.87 0.10
CA ASP A 168 1.83 1.85 1.28
C ASP A 168 3.12 2.60 0.98
N GLU A 169 3.22 3.85 1.47
CA GLU A 169 4.38 4.73 1.31
C GLU A 169 4.88 4.80 -0.14
N ILE A 170 3.95 5.02 -1.08
CA ILE A 170 4.27 5.08 -2.52
C ILE A 170 5.23 6.20 -2.88
N ASP A 171 5.33 7.21 -2.03
CA ASP A 171 6.16 8.40 -2.15
C ASP A 171 7.58 8.23 -1.58
N SER A 172 7.84 7.13 -0.88
CA SER A 172 9.17 6.85 -0.32
C SER A 172 10.22 6.69 -1.42
N GLY A 173 11.28 7.50 -1.36
CA GLY A 173 12.37 7.48 -2.33
C GLY A 173 12.06 8.12 -3.70
N LEU A 174 10.92 8.78 -3.85
CA LEU A 174 10.62 9.59 -5.03
C LEU A 174 11.28 10.99 -4.92
N ASP A 175 11.79 11.46 -6.03
CA ASP A 175 12.12 12.88 -6.19
C ASP A 175 10.83 13.71 -6.39
N VAL A 176 11.00 15.03 -6.44
CA VAL A 176 9.89 15.98 -6.57
C VAL A 176 9.06 15.76 -7.82
N ASP A 177 9.71 15.49 -8.95
CA ASP A 177 9.06 15.33 -10.24
C ASP A 177 8.31 13.99 -10.32
N ALA A 178 8.90 12.91 -9.81
CA ALA A 178 8.25 11.61 -9.74
C ALA A 178 7.03 11.64 -8.80
N MET A 179 7.12 12.34 -7.66
CA MET A 179 5.99 12.53 -6.75
C MET A 179 4.84 13.30 -7.41
N GLN A 180 5.15 14.33 -8.21
CA GLN A 180 4.14 15.06 -8.97
C GLN A 180 3.40 14.15 -9.96
N ILE A 181 4.13 13.33 -10.72
CA ILE A 181 3.56 12.37 -11.67
C ILE A 181 2.62 11.38 -10.96
N VAL A 182 3.11 10.76 -9.88
CA VAL A 182 2.33 9.80 -9.09
C VAL A 182 1.08 10.44 -8.51
N GLY A 183 1.18 11.66 -7.95
CA GLY A 183 0.04 12.40 -7.42
C GLY A 183 -1.01 12.73 -8.47
N GLU A 184 -0.58 13.15 -9.67
CA GLU A 184 -1.47 13.43 -10.81
C GLU A 184 -2.21 12.16 -11.26
N VAL A 185 -1.51 11.03 -11.37
CA VAL A 185 -2.13 9.75 -11.75
C VAL A 185 -3.16 9.31 -10.72
N ILE A 186 -2.84 9.34 -9.42
CA ILE A 186 -3.78 8.97 -8.35
C ILE A 186 -5.04 9.84 -8.42
N ARG A 187 -4.89 11.14 -8.64
CA ARG A 187 -6.04 12.06 -8.77
C ARG A 187 -6.88 11.72 -9.99
N ASN A 188 -6.26 11.48 -11.15
CA ASN A 188 -6.97 11.12 -12.37
C ASN A 188 -7.72 9.79 -12.21
N GLU A 189 -7.11 8.79 -11.58
CA GLU A 189 -7.75 7.49 -11.32
C GLU A 189 -8.92 7.63 -10.32
N LYS A 190 -8.79 8.50 -9.31
CA LYS A 190 -9.92 8.84 -8.43
C LYS A 190 -11.11 9.42 -9.21
N GLU A 191 -10.85 10.33 -10.16
CA GLU A 191 -11.90 10.90 -11.00
C GLU A 191 -12.59 9.88 -11.91
N LYS A 192 -11.88 8.78 -12.26
CA LYS A 192 -12.45 7.62 -12.97
C LYS A 192 -13.30 6.72 -12.04
N GLY A 193 -13.31 6.98 -10.72
CA GLY A 193 -14.14 6.28 -9.75
C GLY A 193 -13.38 5.35 -8.82
N HIS A 194 -12.06 5.20 -8.94
CA HIS A 194 -11.29 4.33 -8.02
C HIS A 194 -11.24 4.91 -6.61
N GLY A 195 -11.37 4.06 -5.58
CA GLY A 195 -11.19 4.43 -4.18
C GLY A 195 -9.75 4.22 -3.73
N PHE A 196 -9.27 5.08 -2.81
CA PHE A 196 -7.88 5.03 -2.35
C PHE A 196 -7.78 5.05 -0.82
N LEU A 197 -6.93 4.16 -0.29
CA LEU A 197 -6.42 4.21 1.10
C LEU A 197 -4.91 4.41 1.03
N VAL A 198 -4.42 5.59 1.45
CA VAL A 198 -3.04 6.02 1.23
C VAL A 198 -2.32 6.23 2.55
N ILE A 199 -1.20 5.53 2.73
CA ILE A 199 -0.22 5.80 3.79
C ILE A 199 0.89 6.65 3.19
N SER A 200 1.19 7.78 3.81
CA SER A 200 2.34 8.62 3.51
C SER A 200 2.83 9.33 4.77
N HIS A 201 4.11 9.63 4.80
CA HIS A 201 4.74 10.49 5.82
C HIS A 201 4.95 11.92 5.32
N TYR A 202 4.64 12.21 4.06
CA TYR A 202 4.87 13.51 3.44
C TYR A 202 3.56 14.23 3.18
N ALA A 203 3.32 15.34 3.86
CA ALA A 203 2.16 16.21 3.64
C ALA A 203 2.00 16.61 2.17
N ARG A 204 3.13 16.79 1.47
CA ARG A 204 3.17 17.15 0.05
C ARG A 204 2.43 16.15 -0.86
N LEU A 205 2.50 14.84 -0.61
CA LEU A 205 1.71 13.89 -1.39
C LEU A 205 0.22 14.14 -1.17
N PHE A 206 -0.21 14.37 0.07
CA PHE A 206 -1.61 14.65 0.37
C PHE A 206 -2.10 15.96 -0.26
N ASP A 207 -1.25 16.98 -0.39
CA ASP A 207 -1.59 18.20 -1.14
C ASP A 207 -1.84 17.91 -2.62
N LEU A 208 -1.10 16.95 -3.21
CA LEU A 208 -1.26 16.57 -4.62
C LEU A 208 -2.50 15.72 -4.86
N ILE A 209 -2.77 14.71 -4.01
CA ILE A 209 -3.87 13.75 -4.22
C ILE A 209 -5.21 14.21 -3.64
N GLN A 210 -5.21 15.26 -2.82
CA GLN A 210 -6.38 15.88 -2.21
C GLN A 210 -7.32 14.83 -1.56
N PRO A 211 -6.92 14.23 -0.42
CA PRO A 211 -7.79 13.31 0.30
C PRO A 211 -9.13 13.96 0.65
N THR A 212 -10.17 13.15 0.74
CA THR A 212 -11.50 13.60 1.18
C THR A 212 -11.69 13.38 2.67
N ARG A 213 -10.91 12.46 3.25
CA ARG A 213 -11.00 12.02 4.65
C ARG A 213 -9.62 11.61 5.16
N ALA A 214 -9.42 11.74 6.46
CA ALA A 214 -8.22 11.29 7.15
C ALA A 214 -8.59 10.45 8.37
N ILE A 215 -7.93 9.32 8.54
CA ILE A 215 -8.05 8.46 9.72
C ILE A 215 -6.69 8.32 10.40
N VAL A 216 -6.68 8.28 11.72
CA VAL A 216 -5.45 8.16 12.51
C VAL A 216 -5.45 6.84 13.27
N MET A 217 -4.40 6.06 13.04
CA MET A 217 -4.19 4.78 13.71
C MET A 217 -3.11 4.89 14.78
N ILE A 218 -3.43 4.49 16.00
CA ILE A 218 -2.51 4.40 17.13
C ILE A 218 -2.72 3.08 17.87
N ASN A 219 -1.63 2.38 18.18
CA ASN A 219 -1.62 1.12 18.93
C ASN A 219 -2.59 0.07 18.35
N GLY A 220 -2.69 -0.01 17.01
CA GLY A 220 -3.57 -0.93 16.32
C GLY A 220 -5.06 -0.57 16.33
N ARG A 221 -5.42 0.66 16.67
CA ARG A 221 -6.81 1.17 16.70
C ARG A 221 -6.94 2.44 15.87
N ILE A 222 -8.07 2.64 15.21
CA ILE A 222 -8.43 3.95 14.68
C ILE A 222 -8.92 4.79 15.85
N VAL A 223 -8.21 5.89 16.12
CA VAL A 223 -8.48 6.79 17.25
C VAL A 223 -9.12 8.11 16.83
N LEU A 224 -8.91 8.50 15.57
CA LEU A 224 -9.55 9.67 14.98
C LEU A 224 -9.99 9.33 13.54
N ASP A 225 -11.13 9.86 13.17
CA ASP A 225 -11.72 9.78 11.85
C ASP A 225 -12.35 11.14 11.55
N GLY A 226 -11.85 11.82 10.51
CA GLY A 226 -12.28 13.19 10.24
C GLY A 226 -11.83 13.72 8.89
N GLY A 227 -11.94 15.02 8.73
CA GLY A 227 -11.58 15.73 7.48
C GLY A 227 -10.07 15.93 7.31
N VAL A 228 -9.73 16.58 6.20
CA VAL A 228 -8.35 16.88 5.80
C VAL A 228 -7.57 17.76 6.78
N ASP A 229 -8.27 18.48 7.65
CA ASP A 229 -7.64 19.31 8.70
C ASP A 229 -6.78 18.49 9.67
N LEU A 230 -7.10 17.19 9.83
CA LEU A 230 -6.27 16.27 10.62
C LEU A 230 -4.87 16.12 10.04
N ILE A 231 -4.72 16.13 8.72
CA ILE A 231 -3.42 16.01 8.03
C ILE A 231 -2.55 17.22 8.39
N LYS A 232 -3.11 18.43 8.24
CA LYS A 232 -2.41 19.69 8.56
C LYS A 232 -2.04 19.77 10.05
N ARG A 233 -2.97 19.31 10.90
CA ARG A 233 -2.75 19.32 12.34
C ARG A 233 -1.61 18.39 12.76
N ILE A 234 -1.54 17.21 12.14
CA ILE A 234 -0.45 16.23 12.41
C ILE A 234 0.88 16.74 11.84
N ASP A 235 0.88 17.33 10.65
CA ASP A 235 2.08 17.90 10.04
C ASP A 235 2.69 19.02 10.92
N GLN A 236 1.86 19.86 11.52
CA GLN A 236 2.30 20.98 12.34
C GLN A 236 2.66 20.59 13.78
N ASN A 237 1.91 19.70 14.40
CA ASN A 237 1.99 19.43 15.85
C ASN A 237 2.42 17.99 16.19
N GLY A 238 2.67 17.15 15.18
CA GLY A 238 2.90 15.73 15.41
C GLY A 238 1.69 15.03 16.02
N TYR A 239 1.91 13.95 16.74
CA TYR A 239 0.84 13.14 17.37
C TYR A 239 0.65 13.46 18.87
N GLU A 240 1.39 14.38 19.45
CA GLU A 240 1.34 14.70 20.92
C GLU A 240 -0.04 15.20 21.37
N PHE A 241 -0.77 15.91 20.52
CA PHE A 241 -2.11 16.37 20.85
C PHE A 241 -3.09 15.23 21.11
N ILE A 242 -2.89 14.06 20.47
CA ILE A 242 -3.75 12.88 20.69
C ILE A 242 -3.58 12.35 22.10
N LYS A 243 -2.35 12.38 22.63
CA LYS A 243 -2.08 12.03 24.02
C LYS A 243 -2.76 12.97 25.01
N THR A 244 -2.69 14.27 24.74
CA THR A 244 -3.24 15.30 25.65
C THR A 244 -4.76 15.39 25.58
N GLU A 245 -5.36 15.29 24.40
CA GLU A 245 -6.79 15.48 24.20
C GLU A 245 -7.61 14.19 24.38
N LEU A 246 -7.08 13.04 23.96
CA LEU A 246 -7.78 11.75 24.05
C LEU A 246 -7.28 10.87 25.20
N GLY A 247 -6.23 11.27 25.90
CA GLY A 247 -5.63 10.48 27.00
C GLY A 247 -4.98 9.17 26.52
N ILE A 248 -4.71 9.04 25.22
CA ILE A 248 -4.15 7.82 24.61
C ILE A 248 -2.64 7.83 24.75
N ASN A 249 -2.08 6.86 25.46
CA ASN A 249 -0.64 6.69 25.52
C ASN A 249 -0.14 6.07 24.19
N ILE A 250 0.80 6.77 23.53
CA ILE A 250 1.42 6.32 22.29
C ILE A 250 2.58 5.38 22.66
N GLU A 251 2.40 4.09 22.42
CA GLU A 251 3.44 3.08 22.64
C GLU A 251 4.61 3.38 21.68
N LYS A 252 5.83 3.48 22.20
CA LYS A 252 7.02 3.58 21.34
C LYS A 252 7.32 2.19 20.78
N GLU A 253 7.69 2.13 19.51
CA GLU A 253 8.23 0.91 18.92
C GLU A 253 9.43 0.46 19.75
N GLU A 254 9.36 -0.73 20.36
CA GLU A 254 10.54 -1.35 20.95
C GLU A 254 11.49 -1.64 19.78
N ALA A 255 12.60 -0.92 19.71
CA ALA A 255 13.66 -1.20 18.75
C ALA A 255 14.11 -2.64 19.02
N ASN A 256 13.70 -3.58 18.18
CA ASN A 256 14.26 -4.92 18.14
C ASN A 256 15.73 -4.80 17.74
N MET A 257 16.59 -4.52 18.74
CA MET A 257 18.01 -4.71 18.65
C MET A 257 18.32 -6.22 18.64
N ASN A 258 17.91 -6.90 17.60
CA ASN A 258 18.62 -8.09 17.18
C ASN A 258 19.91 -7.61 16.51
N THR A 259 20.87 -7.17 17.34
CA THR A 259 22.26 -7.13 16.96
C THR A 259 22.66 -8.55 16.63
N VAL A 260 22.64 -8.88 15.34
CA VAL A 260 23.40 -10.01 14.83
C VAL A 260 24.86 -9.67 15.17
N SER A 261 25.36 -10.27 16.24
CA SER A 261 26.77 -10.30 16.56
C SER A 261 27.48 -10.97 15.38
N ILE A 262 28.03 -10.18 14.49
CA ILE A 262 28.94 -10.67 13.45
C ILE A 262 30.14 -11.20 14.23
N GLY A 263 30.29 -12.55 14.25
CA GLY A 263 31.36 -13.23 14.93
C GLY A 263 32.71 -12.66 14.53
N SER A 264 33.47 -12.21 15.52
CA SER A 264 34.88 -11.88 15.39
C SER A 264 35.62 -13.06 14.79
N CYS A 265 36.08 -12.92 13.55
CA CYS A 265 37.08 -13.81 12.98
C CYS A 265 38.35 -13.72 13.84
N ALA A 266 38.58 -14.72 14.67
CA ALA A 266 39.84 -14.88 15.36
C ALA A 266 40.93 -15.22 14.31
N VAL A 267 41.76 -14.23 13.99
CA VAL A 267 43.02 -14.44 13.31
C VAL A 267 43.91 -15.24 14.25
N ARG A 268 44.14 -16.51 13.96
CA ARG A 268 45.20 -17.30 14.59
C ARG A 268 46.52 -16.84 13.98
N GLU A 269 47.26 -16.03 14.71
CA GLU A 269 48.70 -15.91 14.51
C GLU A 269 49.38 -17.19 15.00
N ASN A 270 49.89 -17.97 14.07
CA ASN A 270 50.92 -18.96 14.33
C ASN A 270 52.28 -18.23 14.24
N LEU A 271 52.94 -18.05 15.35
CA LEU A 271 54.38 -17.81 15.47
C LEU A 271 55.01 -18.83 16.39
N LYS A 272 55.81 -19.69 15.78
CA LYS A 272 56.89 -20.57 16.30
C LYS A 272 56.53 -21.59 17.37
#